data_49e43a5e1317d2683844cba597e8dec2
#
_entry.id   49e43a5e1317d2683844cba597e8dec2
#
_cell.length_a   1.000
_cell.length_b   1.000
_cell.length_c   1.000
_cell.angle_alpha   90.00
_cell.angle_beta   90.00
_cell.angle_gamma   90.00
#
_symmetry.space_group_name_H-M   'P 1'
#
loop_
_entity.id
_entity.type
_entity.pdbx_description
1 polymer ?
#
loop_
_entity_poly.entity_id
_entity_poly.type
_entity_poly.pdbx_seq_one_letter_code
_entity_poly.pdbx_strand_id
1 'polypeptide(L)'
;GTSTESAVAAFQKRNKLSSDGKVGKGTMAALFSSKAKKAPSNYKPSSGGSSSGSSSSGGGTGALTGTMGSVDRFISAAQSKIGCRYSKGGKGPDKFDCSGFVYWCLRQAGVNQKYLTSSGWRSVSGYTKVSSLSSLQRGDIIVFRGHVGIAMGDGTMIDASSGNSRVIHRSCMGDWSRRNFICAWRIF
;
A
#
# COMPACT_ATOMS: atom_id res chain seq x y z
N GLY A 1 -14.05 -12.15 7.59
CA GLY A 1 -14.73 -13.25 6.94
C GLY A 1 -13.92 -14.55 7.06
N THR A 2 -14.56 -15.69 7.04
CA THR A 2 -13.99 -17.04 7.26
C THR A 2 -12.78 -17.37 6.37
N SER A 3 -12.72 -16.89 5.13
CA SER A 3 -11.60 -17.11 4.22
C SER A 3 -10.32 -16.37 4.65
N THR A 4 -10.45 -15.18 5.20
CA THR A 4 -9.31 -14.40 5.70
C THR A 4 -8.76 -15.03 6.99
N GLU A 5 -9.62 -15.44 7.90
CA GLU A 5 -9.22 -16.12 9.15
C GLU A 5 -8.50 -17.43 8.86
N SER A 6 -8.99 -18.22 7.90
CA SER A 6 -8.34 -19.46 7.47
C SER A 6 -6.96 -19.22 6.86
N ALA A 7 -6.81 -18.15 6.06
CA ALA A 7 -5.50 -17.77 5.49
C ALA A 7 -4.52 -17.31 6.57
N VAL A 8 -4.98 -16.55 7.55
CA VAL A 8 -4.18 -16.11 8.71
C VAL A 8 -3.75 -17.31 9.54
N ALA A 9 -4.65 -18.22 9.87
CA ALA A 9 -4.35 -19.42 10.65
C ALA A 9 -3.32 -20.31 9.92
N ALA A 10 -3.45 -20.48 8.62
CA ALA A 10 -2.49 -21.22 7.81
C ALA A 10 -1.10 -20.56 7.79
N PHE A 11 -1.02 -19.23 7.74
CA PHE A 11 0.23 -18.48 7.86
C PHE A 11 0.86 -18.66 9.24
N GLN A 12 0.07 -18.51 10.29
CA GLN A 12 0.49 -18.69 11.68
C GLN A 12 1.08 -20.08 11.92
N LYS A 13 0.38 -21.13 11.47
CA LYS A 13 0.84 -22.53 11.59
C LYS A 13 2.21 -22.74 10.90
N ARG A 14 2.40 -22.19 9.69
CA ARG A 14 3.69 -22.32 8.98
C ARG A 14 4.84 -21.59 9.67
N ASN A 15 4.55 -20.50 10.34
CA ASN A 15 5.53 -19.69 11.04
C ASN A 15 5.67 -20.06 12.53
N LYS A 16 5.10 -21.19 12.95
CA LYS A 16 5.14 -21.71 14.33
C LYS A 16 4.53 -20.73 15.36
N LEU A 17 3.50 -20.00 14.94
CA LEU A 17 2.71 -19.13 15.80
C LEU A 17 1.42 -19.84 16.22
N SER A 18 0.76 -19.34 17.27
CA SER A 18 -0.58 -19.76 17.63
C SER A 18 -1.54 -19.53 16.47
N SER A 19 -2.18 -20.58 15.94
CA SER A 19 -3.01 -20.53 14.73
C SER A 19 -4.47 -20.25 15.07
N ASP A 20 -4.72 -19.09 15.69
CA ASP A 20 -6.04 -18.62 16.09
C ASP A 20 -6.81 -17.85 15.01
N GLY A 21 -6.19 -17.67 13.82
CA GLY A 21 -6.77 -16.91 12.72
C GLY A 21 -6.83 -15.39 12.96
N LYS A 22 -6.35 -14.91 14.10
CA LYS A 22 -6.37 -13.48 14.48
C LYS A 22 -5.01 -12.82 14.27
N VAL A 23 -5.00 -11.63 13.71
CA VAL A 23 -3.76 -10.88 13.47
C VAL A 23 -3.37 -10.12 14.72
N GLY A 24 -2.59 -10.75 15.59
CA GLY A 24 -1.96 -10.12 16.76
C GLY A 24 -0.55 -9.62 16.49
N LYS A 25 0.09 -9.01 17.52
CA LYS A 25 1.47 -8.47 17.43
C LYS A 25 2.48 -9.51 16.92
N GLY A 26 2.40 -10.76 17.36
CA GLY A 26 3.27 -11.85 16.93
C GLY A 26 3.08 -12.20 15.44
N THR A 27 1.83 -12.24 14.98
CA THR A 27 1.49 -12.50 13.57
C THR A 27 2.00 -11.37 12.68
N MET A 28 1.83 -10.12 13.10
CA MET A 28 2.36 -8.95 12.38
C MET A 28 3.89 -8.97 12.31
N ALA A 29 4.56 -9.21 13.41
CA ALA A 29 6.02 -9.31 13.45
C ALA A 29 6.55 -10.42 12.52
N ALA A 30 5.88 -11.57 12.50
CA ALA A 30 6.25 -12.66 11.59
C ALA A 30 5.98 -12.33 10.12
N LEU A 31 4.86 -11.66 9.79
CA LEU A 31 4.49 -11.26 8.43
C LEU A 31 5.54 -10.33 7.80
N PHE A 32 6.14 -9.47 8.60
CA PHE A 32 7.17 -8.52 8.17
C PHE A 32 8.61 -9.02 8.39
N SER A 33 8.79 -10.24 8.88
CA SER A 33 10.11 -10.84 9.05
C SER A 33 10.66 -11.36 7.71
N SER A 34 11.95 -11.11 7.45
CA SER A 34 12.67 -11.71 6.32
C SER A 34 12.70 -13.26 6.36
N LYS A 35 12.42 -13.84 7.53
CA LYS A 35 12.32 -15.29 7.76
C LYS A 35 10.90 -15.85 7.61
N ALA A 36 9.91 -15.01 7.22
CA ALA A 36 8.53 -15.44 7.04
C ALA A 36 8.40 -16.53 5.97
N LYS A 37 7.83 -17.67 6.35
CA LYS A 37 7.51 -18.76 5.42
C LYS A 37 6.26 -18.38 4.61
N LYS A 38 6.45 -18.10 3.33
CA LYS A 38 5.38 -17.77 2.38
C LYS A 38 4.45 -18.96 2.12
N ALA A 39 3.24 -18.69 1.65
CA ALA A 39 2.36 -19.74 1.13
C ALA A 39 3.00 -20.42 -0.08
N PRO A 40 2.83 -21.74 -0.28
CA PRO A 40 3.24 -22.39 -1.53
C PRO A 40 2.45 -21.76 -2.70
N SER A 41 3.07 -21.76 -3.88
CA SER A 41 2.52 -21.17 -5.10
C SER A 41 1.15 -21.73 -5.53
N ASN A 42 0.80 -22.93 -5.05
CA ASN A 42 -0.47 -23.61 -5.31
C ASN A 42 -1.49 -23.49 -4.14
N TYR A 43 -1.25 -22.62 -3.17
CA TYR A 43 -2.20 -22.44 -2.07
C TYR A 43 -3.49 -21.77 -2.56
N LYS A 44 -4.59 -22.55 -2.55
CA LYS A 44 -5.96 -22.02 -2.70
C LYS A 44 -6.56 -21.89 -1.30
N PRO A 45 -6.99 -20.68 -0.87
CA PRO A 45 -7.76 -20.54 0.36
C PRO A 45 -9.08 -21.28 0.19
N SER A 46 -9.45 -22.10 1.19
CA SER A 46 -10.74 -22.82 1.21
C SER A 46 -11.87 -21.81 1.25
N SER A 47 -12.59 -21.65 0.15
CA SER A 47 -13.89 -20.99 0.14
C SER A 47 -14.89 -21.97 0.72
N GLY A 48 -15.37 -21.72 1.95
CA GLY A 48 -16.47 -22.45 2.56
C GLY A 48 -17.76 -22.22 1.75
N GLY A 49 -18.28 -23.29 1.20
CA GLY A 49 -19.52 -23.70 0.61
C GLY A 49 -20.63 -22.71 0.29
N SER A 50 -21.21 -22.74 -0.90
CA SER A 50 -22.38 -23.52 -1.32
C SER A 50 -22.76 -23.29 -2.77
N SER A 51 -22.82 -24.39 -3.45
CA SER A 51 -23.76 -24.92 -4.44
C SER A 51 -24.16 -24.16 -5.69
N SER A 52 -23.90 -24.89 -6.75
CA SER A 52 -24.68 -25.21 -7.96
C SER A 52 -24.73 -24.21 -9.09
N GLY A 53 -24.26 -24.72 -10.23
CA GLY A 53 -24.95 -24.50 -11.48
C GLY A 53 -24.14 -24.02 -12.66
N SER A 54 -23.78 -24.96 -13.50
CA SER A 54 -23.71 -24.91 -14.99
C SER A 54 -22.59 -24.14 -15.68
N SER A 55 -21.87 -24.94 -16.42
CA SER A 55 -20.98 -24.69 -17.55
C SER A 55 -21.47 -23.66 -18.55
N SER A 56 -20.57 -22.77 -18.97
CA SER A 56 -20.29 -22.56 -20.40
C SER A 56 -18.95 -21.85 -20.59
N SER A 57 -18.19 -22.40 -21.51
CA SER A 57 -16.92 -21.94 -22.05
C SER A 57 -17.07 -20.58 -22.73
N GLY A 58 -16.11 -19.69 -22.49
CA GLY A 58 -15.97 -18.45 -23.23
C GLY A 58 -14.72 -17.72 -22.78
N GLY A 59 -13.66 -17.79 -23.57
CA GLY A 59 -12.40 -17.11 -23.34
C GLY A 59 -12.58 -15.59 -23.25
N GLY A 60 -11.93 -15.02 -22.29
CA GLY A 60 -11.89 -13.58 -22.05
C GLY A 60 -10.90 -13.32 -20.93
N THR A 61 -9.62 -13.51 -21.23
CA THR A 61 -8.51 -13.01 -20.42
C THR A 61 -8.53 -11.50 -20.44
N GLY A 62 -8.84 -10.86 -19.35
CA GLY A 62 -8.63 -9.43 -19.30
C GLY A 62 -9.22 -8.75 -18.09
N ALA A 63 -8.36 -8.26 -17.25
CA ALA A 63 -8.47 -6.93 -16.65
C ALA A 63 -9.13 -6.71 -15.30
N LEU A 64 -9.51 -7.71 -14.48
CA LEU A 64 -10.03 -7.41 -13.14
C LEU A 64 -9.11 -7.88 -11.99
N THR A 65 -8.08 -8.66 -12.24
CA THR A 65 -7.11 -9.10 -11.24
C THR A 65 -5.92 -8.12 -11.09
N GLY A 66 -5.77 -7.15 -11.99
CA GLY A 66 -4.63 -6.22 -12.02
C GLY A 66 -4.72 -5.08 -11.01
N THR A 67 -5.90 -4.54 -10.74
CA THR A 67 -6.05 -3.30 -9.96
C THR A 67 -5.84 -3.53 -8.47
N MET A 68 -6.46 -4.53 -7.88
CA MET A 68 -6.28 -4.86 -6.45
C MET A 68 -4.83 -5.28 -6.14
N GLY A 69 -4.24 -6.10 -7.02
CA GLY A 69 -2.84 -6.51 -6.88
C GLY A 69 -1.83 -5.37 -7.02
N SER A 70 -2.15 -4.28 -7.74
CA SER A 70 -1.25 -3.13 -7.88
C SER A 70 -1.27 -2.22 -6.66
N VAL A 71 -2.42 -1.97 -6.01
CA VAL A 71 -2.48 -1.27 -4.72
C VAL A 71 -1.70 -2.02 -3.65
N ASP A 72 -1.84 -3.33 -3.56
CA ASP A 72 -1.14 -4.13 -2.56
C ASP A 72 0.38 -4.09 -2.76
N ARG A 73 0.85 -4.16 -4.01
CA ARG A 73 2.28 -3.98 -4.32
C ARG A 73 2.77 -2.58 -3.97
N PHE A 74 1.97 -1.56 -4.26
CA PHE A 74 2.28 -0.17 -3.94
C PHE A 74 2.48 0.04 -2.44
N ILE A 75 1.53 -0.44 -1.64
CA ILE A 75 1.59 -0.34 -0.17
C ILE A 75 2.72 -1.20 0.40
N SER A 76 2.90 -2.42 -0.10
CA SER A 76 4.01 -3.29 0.34
C SER A 76 5.37 -2.68 0.03
N ALA A 77 5.52 -2.04 -1.13
CA ALA A 77 6.72 -1.29 -1.47
C ALA A 77 6.96 -0.14 -0.48
N ALA A 78 5.92 0.65 -0.15
CA ALA A 78 6.01 1.73 0.81
C ALA A 78 6.42 1.23 2.20
N GLN A 79 5.77 0.19 2.69
CA GLN A 79 6.06 -0.42 4.00
C GLN A 79 7.48 -0.97 4.09
N SER A 80 8.00 -1.57 3.02
CA SER A 80 9.36 -2.14 2.98
C SER A 80 10.47 -1.10 3.14
N LYS A 81 10.15 0.18 2.97
CA LYS A 81 11.11 1.30 3.02
C LYS A 81 11.00 2.16 4.28
N ILE A 82 10.13 1.79 5.22
CA ILE A 82 10.08 2.48 6.54
C ILE A 82 11.46 2.40 7.20
N GLY A 83 11.95 3.55 7.66
CA GLY A 83 13.29 3.70 8.25
C GLY A 83 14.38 4.09 7.25
N CYS A 84 14.19 3.93 5.93
CA CYS A 84 15.14 4.38 4.93
C CYS A 84 15.41 5.89 5.05
N ARG A 85 16.66 6.29 4.84
CA ARG A 85 17.12 7.68 5.01
C ARG A 85 16.42 8.64 4.05
N TYR A 86 16.04 9.82 4.54
CA TYR A 86 15.68 10.94 3.68
C TYR A 86 16.91 11.56 3.03
N SER A 87 16.80 11.88 1.76
CA SER A 87 17.82 12.64 1.02
C SER A 87 17.14 13.43 -0.08
N LYS A 88 17.35 14.76 -0.11
CA LYS A 88 16.80 15.63 -1.17
C LYS A 88 17.22 15.11 -2.55
N GLY A 89 16.24 14.96 -3.47
CA GLY A 89 16.45 14.40 -4.81
C GLY A 89 16.59 12.87 -4.84
N GLY A 90 16.53 12.17 -3.69
CA GLY A 90 16.62 10.72 -3.61
C GLY A 90 15.36 10.05 -4.19
N LYS A 91 15.57 9.04 -5.05
CA LYS A 91 14.52 8.28 -5.74
C LYS A 91 14.61 6.77 -5.48
N GLY A 92 15.31 6.37 -4.42
CA GLY A 92 15.51 4.98 -4.03
C GLY A 92 16.69 4.30 -4.71
N PRO A 93 16.96 3.03 -4.38
CA PRO A 93 16.22 2.21 -3.41
C PRO A 93 16.57 2.47 -1.93
N ASP A 94 17.69 3.16 -1.63
CA ASP A 94 18.24 3.24 -0.26
C ASP A 94 17.95 4.57 0.43
N LYS A 95 17.68 5.62 -0.33
CA LYS A 95 17.38 6.97 0.16
C LYS A 95 16.35 7.65 -0.72
N PHE A 96 15.51 8.47 -0.11
CA PHE A 96 14.36 9.07 -0.76
C PHE A 96 14.15 10.53 -0.34
N ASP A 97 13.65 11.36 -1.27
CA ASP A 97 12.82 12.51 -0.89
C ASP A 97 11.32 12.10 -0.97
N CYS A 98 10.41 13.00 -0.60
CA CYS A 98 8.99 12.68 -0.54
C CYS A 98 8.42 12.25 -1.90
N SER A 99 8.77 12.95 -2.96
CA SER A 99 8.29 12.67 -4.33
C SER A 99 9.02 11.49 -4.98
N GLY A 100 10.30 11.32 -4.69
CA GLY A 100 11.07 10.16 -5.13
C GLY A 100 10.62 8.87 -4.49
N PHE A 101 10.16 8.92 -3.23
CA PHE A 101 9.56 7.80 -2.53
C PHE A 101 8.26 7.33 -3.21
N VAL A 102 7.33 8.25 -3.48
CA VAL A 102 6.08 7.95 -4.21
C VAL A 102 6.39 7.38 -5.60
N TYR A 103 7.30 8.02 -6.34
CA TYR A 103 7.70 7.54 -7.66
C TYR A 103 8.25 6.12 -7.63
N TRP A 104 9.16 5.83 -6.70
CA TRP A 104 9.74 4.50 -6.57
C TRP A 104 8.68 3.44 -6.24
N CYS A 105 7.78 3.74 -5.30
CA CYS A 105 6.69 2.83 -4.93
C CYS A 105 5.75 2.56 -6.11
N LEU A 106 5.40 3.58 -6.91
CA LEU A 106 4.59 3.41 -8.12
C LEU A 106 5.27 2.49 -9.14
N ARG A 107 6.58 2.63 -9.33
CA ARG A 107 7.35 1.74 -10.22
C ARG A 107 7.34 0.29 -9.72
N GLN A 108 7.44 0.05 -8.42
CA GLN A 108 7.33 -1.30 -7.83
C GLN A 108 5.94 -1.90 -8.02
N ALA A 109 4.90 -1.06 -8.05
CA ALA A 109 3.52 -1.48 -8.34
C ALA A 109 3.24 -1.70 -9.84
N GLY A 110 4.21 -1.43 -10.72
CA GLY A 110 4.04 -1.55 -12.17
C GLY A 110 3.34 -0.34 -12.82
N VAL A 111 3.16 0.75 -12.07
CA VAL A 111 2.54 1.98 -12.59
C VAL A 111 3.58 2.81 -13.35
N ASN A 112 3.30 3.09 -14.62
CA ASN A 112 4.20 3.87 -15.47
C ASN A 112 3.95 5.39 -15.37
N GLN A 113 3.92 5.92 -14.14
CA GLN A 113 3.87 7.36 -13.90
C GLN A 113 5.26 7.97 -14.05
N LYS A 114 5.39 9.01 -14.88
CA LYS A 114 6.62 9.80 -14.93
C LYS A 114 6.89 10.47 -13.59
N TYR A 115 8.17 10.66 -13.25
CA TYR A 115 8.52 11.35 -12.02
C TYR A 115 7.90 12.76 -11.96
N LEU A 116 7.24 13.05 -10.86
CA LEU A 116 6.70 14.36 -10.52
C LEU A 116 7.28 14.83 -9.19
N THR A 117 7.63 16.09 -9.10
CA THR A 117 7.94 16.74 -7.82
C THR A 117 6.66 16.90 -6.98
N SER A 118 6.78 17.25 -5.71
CA SER A 118 5.63 17.58 -4.88
C SER A 118 4.77 18.71 -5.47
N SER A 119 5.36 19.64 -6.19
CA SER A 119 4.63 20.68 -6.94
C SER A 119 3.94 20.11 -8.17
N GLY A 120 4.57 19.21 -8.91
CA GLY A 120 3.98 18.57 -10.08
C GLY A 120 2.74 17.73 -9.73
N TRP A 121 2.71 17.13 -8.55
CA TRP A 121 1.55 16.40 -8.07
C TRP A 121 0.30 17.28 -7.81
N ARG A 122 0.43 18.61 -7.73
CA ARG A 122 -0.73 19.51 -7.55
C ARG A 122 -1.65 19.56 -8.76
N SER A 123 -1.10 19.36 -9.95
CA SER A 123 -1.79 19.54 -11.24
C SER A 123 -1.70 18.34 -12.16
N VAL A 124 -1.41 17.14 -11.62
CA VAL A 124 -1.43 15.92 -12.42
C VAL A 124 -2.85 15.67 -12.96
N SER A 125 -2.94 15.14 -14.17
CA SER A 125 -4.20 14.76 -14.83
C SER A 125 -4.29 13.24 -15.01
N GLY A 126 -5.47 12.77 -15.34
CA GLY A 126 -5.70 11.35 -15.63
C GLY A 126 -6.03 10.49 -14.41
N TYR A 127 -6.12 11.07 -13.21
CA TYR A 127 -6.47 10.38 -11.97
C TYR A 127 -7.67 11.02 -11.28
N THR A 128 -8.36 10.25 -10.43
CA THR A 128 -9.48 10.78 -9.66
C THR A 128 -8.98 11.66 -8.52
N LYS A 129 -9.42 12.93 -8.52
CA LYS A 129 -9.08 13.89 -7.47
C LYS A 129 -9.91 13.64 -6.21
N VAL A 130 -9.23 13.61 -5.06
CA VAL A 130 -9.84 13.52 -3.74
C VAL A 130 -9.61 14.85 -3.02
N SER A 131 -10.69 15.51 -2.62
CA SER A 131 -10.67 16.89 -2.09
C SER A 131 -10.74 16.98 -0.55
N SER A 132 -10.81 15.84 0.15
CA SER A 132 -10.89 15.80 1.60
C SER A 132 -10.01 14.73 2.20
N LEU A 133 -9.38 15.04 3.34
CA LEU A 133 -8.62 14.05 4.14
C LEU A 133 -9.52 12.90 4.65
N SER A 134 -10.79 13.18 4.93
CA SER A 134 -11.75 12.16 5.41
C SER A 134 -12.18 11.16 4.32
N SER A 135 -11.96 11.50 3.04
CA SER A 135 -12.29 10.66 1.89
C SER A 135 -11.11 9.84 1.37
N LEU A 136 -9.97 9.91 2.04
CA LEU A 136 -8.76 9.16 1.66
C LEU A 136 -9.00 7.66 1.74
N GLN A 137 -8.56 6.98 0.71
CA GLN A 137 -8.53 5.52 0.63
C GLN A 137 -7.09 5.02 0.59
N ARG A 138 -6.93 3.75 0.88
CA ARG A 138 -5.64 3.07 0.81
C ARG A 138 -5.04 3.15 -0.60
N GLY A 139 -3.83 3.69 -0.69
CA GLY A 139 -3.12 3.90 -1.95
C GLY A 139 -3.32 5.28 -2.59
N ASP A 140 -4.15 6.16 -2.02
CA ASP A 140 -4.24 7.54 -2.50
C ASP A 140 -2.91 8.26 -2.26
N ILE A 141 -2.46 9.05 -3.22
CA ILE A 141 -1.28 9.92 -3.09
C ILE A 141 -1.73 11.25 -2.55
N ILE A 142 -1.35 11.55 -1.31
CA ILE A 142 -1.72 12.78 -0.62
C ILE A 142 -0.76 13.89 -1.01
N VAL A 143 -1.29 15.02 -1.41
CA VAL A 143 -0.54 16.21 -1.80
C VAL A 143 -0.72 17.30 -0.76
N PHE A 144 0.38 17.72 -0.18
CA PHE A 144 0.46 18.85 0.76
C PHE A 144 1.27 19.99 0.16
N ARG A 145 1.28 21.14 0.81
CA ARG A 145 2.18 22.25 0.45
C ARG A 145 3.64 21.81 0.63
N GLY A 146 4.34 21.62 -0.48
CA GLY A 146 5.75 21.20 -0.50
C GLY A 146 6.02 19.75 -0.14
N HIS A 147 4.99 18.89 -0.04
CA HIS A 147 5.16 17.49 0.39
C HIS A 147 4.15 16.55 -0.25
N VAL A 148 4.50 15.26 -0.32
CA VAL A 148 3.59 14.18 -0.75
C VAL A 148 3.80 12.94 0.11
N GLY A 149 2.73 12.16 0.29
CA GLY A 149 2.75 10.88 1.02
C GLY A 149 1.76 9.89 0.45
N ILE A 150 1.75 8.68 0.96
CA ILE A 150 0.90 7.57 0.54
C ILE A 150 -0.09 7.25 1.66
N ALA A 151 -1.39 7.37 1.40
CA ALA A 151 -2.44 7.05 2.35
C ALA A 151 -2.55 5.55 2.61
N MET A 152 -2.76 5.18 3.87
CA MET A 152 -2.95 3.79 4.28
C MET A 152 -4.44 3.40 4.38
N GLY A 153 -5.35 4.39 4.31
CA GLY A 153 -6.81 4.19 4.36
C GLY A 153 -7.39 4.14 5.77
N ASP A 154 -6.57 4.27 6.79
CA ASP A 154 -6.93 4.23 8.22
C ASP A 154 -6.64 5.55 8.95
N GLY A 155 -6.52 6.67 8.23
CA GLY A 155 -6.13 7.97 8.78
C GLY A 155 -4.62 8.12 8.98
N THR A 156 -3.84 7.17 8.47
CA THR A 156 -2.36 7.22 8.48
C THR A 156 -1.79 7.31 7.08
N MET A 157 -0.50 7.66 6.98
CA MET A 157 0.26 7.70 5.74
C MET A 157 1.68 7.20 5.95
N ILE A 158 2.31 6.77 4.87
CA ILE A 158 3.77 6.55 4.81
C ILE A 158 4.36 7.63 3.91
N ASP A 159 5.39 8.32 4.38
CA ASP A 159 6.07 9.37 3.64
C ASP A 159 7.57 9.44 3.95
N ALA A 160 8.37 9.90 3.00
CA ALA A 160 9.76 10.27 3.27
C ALA A 160 9.77 11.69 3.86
N SER A 161 9.95 11.76 5.17
CA SER A 161 9.85 12.98 5.95
C SER A 161 11.20 13.65 6.11
N SER A 162 11.34 14.88 5.60
CA SER A 162 12.56 15.69 5.82
C SER A 162 12.76 16.03 7.29
N GLY A 163 11.69 16.36 8.01
CA GLY A 163 11.74 16.68 9.44
C GLY A 163 12.15 15.50 10.32
N ASN A 164 11.87 14.27 9.91
CA ASN A 164 12.28 13.06 10.63
C ASN A 164 13.51 12.38 9.99
N SER A 165 14.06 12.94 8.94
CA SER A 165 15.24 12.45 8.21
C SER A 165 15.11 11.01 7.68
N ARG A 166 13.90 10.48 7.56
CA ARG A 166 13.62 9.11 7.12
C ARG A 166 12.21 8.90 6.60
N VAL A 167 11.98 7.75 5.98
CA VAL A 167 10.64 7.25 5.69
C VAL A 167 9.97 6.82 6.98
N ILE A 168 8.76 7.32 7.23
CA ILE A 168 7.99 7.04 8.44
C ILE A 168 6.54 6.70 8.14
N HIS A 169 5.92 5.99 9.07
CA HIS A 169 4.48 5.77 9.13
C HIS A 169 3.90 6.65 10.24
N ARG A 170 2.96 7.52 9.91
CA ARG A 170 2.39 8.49 10.86
C ARG A 170 0.95 8.86 10.51
N SER A 171 0.24 9.50 11.44
CA SER A 171 -1.08 10.07 11.18
C SER A 171 -1.02 11.14 10.07
N CYS A 172 -1.99 11.10 9.15
CA CYS A 172 -2.23 12.14 8.17
C CYS A 172 -3.41 13.06 8.55
N MET A 173 -3.95 12.93 9.77
CA MET A 173 -5.13 13.65 10.25
C MET A 173 -4.79 14.75 11.26
N GLY A 174 -3.51 14.98 11.56
CA GLY A 174 -3.06 16.01 12.50
C GLY A 174 -3.18 17.43 11.94
N ASP A 175 -2.96 18.44 12.79
CA ASP A 175 -3.11 19.85 12.45
C ASP A 175 -2.23 20.31 11.30
N TRP A 176 -0.98 19.82 11.24
CA TRP A 176 -0.10 20.12 10.13
C TRP A 176 -0.71 19.63 8.80
N SER A 177 -1.22 18.41 8.77
CA SER A 177 -1.86 17.84 7.59
C SER A 177 -3.09 18.64 7.16
N ARG A 178 -3.96 19.00 8.09
CA ARG A 178 -5.16 19.79 7.82
C ARG A 178 -4.83 21.16 7.23
N ARG A 179 -3.82 21.85 7.76
CA ARG A 179 -3.39 23.17 7.28
C ARG A 179 -2.67 23.13 5.93
N ASN A 180 -2.03 22.02 5.59
CA ASN A 180 -1.19 21.90 4.39
C ASN A 180 -1.80 21.04 3.29
N PHE A 181 -2.91 20.35 3.52
CA PHE A 181 -3.58 19.53 2.53
C PHE A 181 -4.04 20.36 1.33
N ILE A 182 -3.77 19.85 0.12
CA ILE A 182 -4.20 20.45 -1.16
C ILE A 182 -5.25 19.56 -1.83
N CYS A 183 -4.90 18.30 -2.04
CA CYS A 183 -5.74 17.27 -2.62
C CYS A 183 -5.07 15.90 -2.43
N ALA A 184 -5.74 14.84 -2.86
CA ALA A 184 -5.08 13.57 -3.11
C ALA A 184 -5.50 13.03 -4.48
N TRP A 185 -4.76 12.03 -4.96
CA TRP A 185 -4.98 11.39 -6.24
C TRP A 185 -5.17 9.89 -6.06
N ARG A 186 -6.30 9.37 -6.52
CA ARG A 186 -6.58 7.94 -6.58
C ARG A 186 -6.12 7.43 -7.93
N ILE A 187 -5.14 6.53 -7.88
CA ILE A 187 -4.47 5.98 -9.07
C ILE A 187 -4.98 4.58 -9.38
N PHE A 188 -5.47 3.88 -8.35
CA PHE A 188 -5.92 2.50 -8.43
C PHE A 188 -7.42 2.38 -8.27
#